data_789e7675a1227a8e8c85139e6fb7fd5c
#
_entry.id   789e7675a1227a8e8c85139e6fb7fd5c
#
_cell.length_a   1.000
_cell.length_b   1.000
_cell.length_c   1.000
_cell.angle_alpha   90.00
_cell.angle_beta   90.00
_cell.angle_gamma   90.00
#
_symmetry.space_group_name_H-M   'P 1'
#
loop_
_entity.id
_entity.type
_entity.pdbx_description
1 polymer ?
#
loop_
_entity_poly.entity_id
_entity_poly.type
_entity_poly.pdbx_seq_one_letter_code
_entity_poly.pdbx_strand_id
1 'polypeptide(L)'
;MDRQTQTQLHDYLKSHHINGVMLVNGKGSKAITITNNETTNNKQLVKANRLFPTASLQKIVTGTAIYQLAQKKQLGWGTSLNTYFPQIDGSEDITIRELMNHTSGLVNNDRPALPLRGQKQQITYMLEHMRNDHVHTWDYQDVDYELLAAIISKQVHLSYNTYIHQRFAKPLHLNQIKDFSEVTPKQVPQPMDPAISWHQVTVTTSSDFGAGNLFMSPNNYWKFIYNEVLGNSKMTTEFYQQAKKQEVAYFGGVYFDGDIIRANGSIPGYNCCFIANYKTKKMVMLFSNNIDYLTLKAASDDLLHNYMGA
;
A
#
# COMPACT_ATOMS: atom_id res chain seq x y z
N MET A 1 -23.46 0.43 -11.23
CA MET A 1 -22.74 0.34 -12.52
C MET A 1 -23.63 -0.44 -13.48
N ASP A 2 -23.79 0.06 -14.69
CA ASP A 2 -24.52 -0.63 -15.74
C ASP A 2 -23.67 -1.75 -16.40
N ARG A 3 -24.33 -2.59 -17.18
CA ARG A 3 -23.71 -3.74 -17.84
C ARG A 3 -22.70 -3.31 -18.93
N GLN A 4 -22.94 -2.17 -19.57
CA GLN A 4 -22.06 -1.64 -20.62
C GLN A 4 -20.70 -1.27 -20.06
N THR A 5 -20.65 -0.52 -18.94
CA THR A 5 -19.39 -0.17 -18.27
C THR A 5 -18.63 -1.42 -17.81
N GLN A 6 -19.33 -2.45 -17.30
CA GLN A 6 -18.67 -3.71 -16.92
C GLN A 6 -17.99 -4.40 -18.13
N THR A 7 -18.70 -4.42 -19.28
CA THR A 7 -18.15 -4.98 -20.51
C THR A 7 -16.92 -4.20 -20.97
N GLN A 8 -17.00 -2.86 -21.00
CA GLN A 8 -15.87 -2.01 -21.37
C GLN A 8 -14.62 -2.25 -20.50
N LEU A 9 -14.79 -2.37 -19.18
CA LEU A 9 -13.67 -2.65 -18.28
C LEU A 9 -13.10 -4.07 -18.45
N HIS A 10 -13.95 -5.06 -18.76
CA HIS A 10 -13.49 -6.41 -19.10
C HIS A 10 -12.71 -6.41 -20.41
N ASP A 11 -13.23 -5.73 -21.44
CA ASP A 11 -12.57 -5.61 -22.75
C ASP A 11 -11.25 -4.85 -22.63
N TYR A 12 -11.17 -3.86 -21.73
CA TYR A 12 -9.93 -3.17 -21.39
C TYR A 12 -8.88 -4.16 -20.87
N LEU A 13 -9.21 -4.96 -19.85
CA LEU A 13 -8.27 -5.97 -19.33
C LEU A 13 -7.80 -6.93 -20.41
N LYS A 14 -8.71 -7.38 -21.26
CA LYS A 14 -8.45 -8.33 -22.34
C LYS A 14 -7.58 -7.74 -23.44
N SER A 15 -7.88 -6.52 -23.92
CA SER A 15 -7.15 -5.86 -25.01
C SER A 15 -5.74 -5.45 -24.61
N HIS A 16 -5.49 -5.22 -23.32
CA HIS A 16 -4.16 -4.91 -22.76
C HIS A 16 -3.45 -6.13 -22.20
N HIS A 17 -3.94 -7.34 -22.45
CA HIS A 17 -3.35 -8.60 -21.98
C HIS A 17 -3.07 -8.63 -20.48
N ILE A 18 -3.96 -8.04 -19.68
CA ILE A 18 -3.82 -8.00 -18.22
C ILE A 18 -4.41 -9.28 -17.60
N ASN A 19 -3.55 -10.15 -17.10
CA ASN A 19 -3.98 -11.27 -16.24
C ASN A 19 -4.23 -10.71 -14.83
N GLY A 20 -5.49 -10.43 -14.53
CA GLY A 20 -5.80 -9.67 -13.33
C GLY A 20 -7.25 -9.66 -12.90
N VAL A 21 -7.47 -9.01 -11.77
CA VAL A 21 -8.79 -8.73 -11.23
C VAL A 21 -8.93 -7.23 -10.97
N MET A 22 -10.03 -6.68 -11.47
CA MET A 22 -10.44 -5.31 -11.23
C MET A 22 -11.67 -5.30 -10.33
N LEU A 23 -11.67 -4.41 -9.34
CA LEU A 23 -12.81 -4.17 -8.47
C LEU A 23 -13.30 -2.74 -8.68
N VAL A 24 -14.61 -2.57 -8.81
CA VAL A 24 -15.27 -1.28 -9.01
C VAL A 24 -16.52 -1.19 -8.15
N ASN A 25 -17.07 0.03 -7.99
CA ASN A 25 -18.26 0.22 -7.18
C ASN A 25 -19.44 -0.61 -7.65
N GLY A 26 -19.97 -1.40 -6.73
CA GLY A 26 -21.26 -2.05 -6.82
C GLY A 26 -22.32 -1.29 -6.03
N LYS A 27 -23.27 -2.02 -5.46
CA LYS A 27 -24.33 -1.48 -4.60
C LYS A 27 -23.79 -1.31 -3.17
N GLY A 28 -23.83 -0.08 -2.64
CA GLY A 28 -23.33 0.26 -1.31
C GLY A 28 -21.80 0.05 -1.22
N SER A 29 -21.32 -0.63 -0.20
CA SER A 29 -19.90 -0.93 0.02
C SER A 29 -19.36 -2.13 -0.76
N LYS A 30 -20.23 -2.86 -1.48
CA LYS A 30 -19.82 -4.05 -2.22
C LYS A 30 -19.14 -3.69 -3.53
N ALA A 31 -18.04 -4.38 -3.83
CA ALA A 31 -17.41 -4.31 -5.15
C ALA A 31 -18.13 -5.19 -6.18
N ILE A 32 -18.05 -4.77 -7.42
CA ILE A 32 -18.25 -5.62 -8.59
C ILE A 32 -16.87 -6.10 -9.01
N THR A 33 -16.72 -7.40 -9.22
CA THR A 33 -15.46 -8.00 -9.66
C THR A 33 -15.49 -8.24 -11.16
N ILE A 34 -14.46 -7.76 -11.84
CA ILE A 34 -14.20 -7.97 -13.27
C ILE A 34 -12.86 -8.70 -13.34
N THR A 35 -12.85 -9.86 -13.99
CA THR A 35 -11.64 -10.71 -14.02
C THR A 35 -11.31 -11.06 -15.46
N ASN A 36 -10.04 -10.91 -15.83
CA ASN A 36 -9.43 -11.49 -17.02
C ASN A 36 -8.26 -12.37 -16.57
N ASN A 37 -8.29 -13.65 -16.93
CA ASN A 37 -7.19 -14.57 -16.69
C ASN A 37 -6.76 -15.17 -18.02
N GLU A 38 -5.60 -14.78 -18.50
CA GLU A 38 -5.00 -15.25 -19.77
C GLU A 38 -4.28 -16.62 -19.63
N THR A 39 -4.59 -17.34 -18.56
CA THR A 39 -4.00 -18.63 -18.27
C THR A 39 -5.04 -19.61 -17.77
N THR A 40 -4.87 -20.89 -18.11
CA THR A 40 -5.60 -22.02 -17.50
C THR A 40 -4.88 -22.59 -16.29
N ASN A 41 -3.67 -22.13 -16.00
CA ASN A 41 -2.88 -22.58 -14.86
C ASN A 41 -3.45 -22.05 -13.55
N ASN A 42 -4.09 -22.91 -12.77
CA ASN A 42 -4.71 -22.58 -11.48
C ASN A 42 -3.76 -21.89 -10.49
N LYS A 43 -2.44 -22.10 -10.61
CA LYS A 43 -1.45 -21.45 -9.73
C LYS A 43 -1.32 -19.95 -10.03
N GLN A 44 -1.60 -19.54 -11.25
CA GLN A 44 -1.42 -18.17 -11.75
C GLN A 44 -2.73 -17.35 -11.79
N LEU A 45 -3.88 -17.96 -11.55
CA LEU A 45 -5.17 -17.24 -11.59
C LEU A 45 -5.26 -16.18 -10.49
N VAL A 46 -5.54 -14.94 -10.87
CA VAL A 46 -5.89 -13.86 -9.96
C VAL A 46 -7.38 -13.91 -9.64
N LYS A 47 -7.71 -13.85 -8.34
CA LYS A 47 -9.11 -13.88 -7.84
C LYS A 47 -9.27 -12.85 -6.73
N ALA A 48 -10.42 -12.20 -6.66
CA ALA A 48 -10.69 -11.16 -5.67
C ALA A 48 -10.63 -11.63 -4.21
N ASN A 49 -10.74 -12.93 -3.94
CA ASN A 49 -10.68 -13.53 -2.61
C ASN A 49 -9.37 -14.28 -2.33
N ARG A 50 -8.39 -14.26 -3.24
CA ARG A 50 -7.07 -14.86 -3.06
C ARG A 50 -6.09 -13.82 -2.55
N LEU A 51 -5.17 -14.21 -1.66
CA LEU A 51 -4.09 -13.33 -1.18
C LEU A 51 -3.28 -12.77 -2.36
N PHE A 52 -2.89 -11.52 -2.23
CA PHE A 52 -2.06 -10.81 -3.19
C PHE A 52 -1.10 -9.88 -2.42
N PRO A 53 0.16 -9.74 -2.81
CA PRO A 53 1.05 -8.78 -2.17
C PRO A 53 0.50 -7.38 -2.38
N THR A 54 0.40 -6.60 -1.31
CA THR A 54 -0.08 -5.21 -1.41
C THR A 54 1.01 -4.25 -1.88
N ALA A 55 2.28 -4.66 -1.73
CA ALA A 55 3.40 -3.78 -2.00
C ALA A 55 3.14 -2.38 -1.40
N SER A 56 3.52 -1.31 -2.07
CA SER A 56 3.34 0.06 -1.58
C SER A 56 1.89 0.48 -1.29
N LEU A 57 0.88 -0.29 -1.72
CA LEU A 57 -0.49 -0.04 -1.26
C LEU A 57 -0.64 -0.22 0.27
N GLN A 58 0.31 -0.88 0.94
CA GLN A 58 0.31 -0.96 2.39
C GLN A 58 0.53 0.39 3.07
N LYS A 59 1.22 1.33 2.43
CA LYS A 59 1.54 2.62 3.05
C LYS A 59 0.30 3.36 3.56
N ILE A 60 -0.85 3.26 2.86
CA ILE A 60 -2.09 3.86 3.36
C ILE A 60 -2.63 3.16 4.63
N VAL A 61 -2.32 1.87 4.82
CA VAL A 61 -2.68 1.16 6.06
C VAL A 61 -1.86 1.71 7.23
N THR A 62 -0.55 1.87 7.04
CA THR A 62 0.37 2.46 8.01
C THR A 62 0.02 3.92 8.29
N GLY A 63 -0.23 4.72 7.25
CA GLY A 63 -0.64 6.13 7.37
C GLY A 63 -1.97 6.29 8.13
N THR A 64 -2.95 5.42 7.86
CA THR A 64 -4.23 5.39 8.60
C THR A 64 -4.01 5.05 10.07
N ALA A 65 -3.11 4.13 10.38
CA ALA A 65 -2.76 3.76 11.76
C ALA A 65 -2.10 4.94 12.50
N ILE A 66 -1.16 5.63 11.89
CA ILE A 66 -0.53 6.85 12.43
C ILE A 66 -1.58 7.95 12.67
N TYR A 67 -2.48 8.18 11.71
CA TYR A 67 -3.58 9.14 11.90
C TYR A 67 -4.42 8.82 13.14
N GLN A 68 -4.77 7.55 13.36
CA GLN A 68 -5.58 7.16 14.51
C GLN A 68 -4.85 7.36 15.84
N LEU A 69 -3.51 7.17 15.88
CA LEU A 69 -2.69 7.49 17.04
C LEU A 69 -2.64 9.01 17.27
N ALA A 70 -2.56 9.80 16.21
CA ALA A 70 -2.59 11.26 16.29
C ALA A 70 -3.94 11.76 16.81
N GLN A 71 -5.07 11.21 16.36
CA GLN A 71 -6.40 11.57 16.86
C GLN A 71 -6.57 11.24 18.36
N LYS A 72 -5.87 10.22 18.86
CA LYS A 72 -5.81 9.87 20.29
C LYS A 72 -4.81 10.71 21.09
N LYS A 73 -4.14 11.67 20.46
CA LYS A 73 -3.07 12.50 21.04
C LYS A 73 -1.89 11.68 21.59
N GLN A 74 -1.66 10.49 21.05
CA GLN A 74 -0.54 9.63 21.42
C GLN A 74 0.76 10.04 20.70
N LEU A 75 0.63 10.73 19.57
CA LEU A 75 1.68 11.41 18.81
C LEU A 75 1.06 12.59 18.05
N GLY A 76 1.88 13.42 17.41
CA GLY A 76 1.41 14.51 16.55
C GLY A 76 2.27 14.61 15.28
N TRP A 77 1.80 15.38 14.29
CA TRP A 77 2.56 15.58 13.04
C TRP A 77 3.93 16.20 13.25
N GLY A 78 4.10 17.01 14.29
CA GLY A 78 5.37 17.62 14.66
C GLY A 78 6.16 16.82 15.70
N THR A 79 5.74 15.61 16.07
CA THR A 79 6.53 14.75 16.95
C THR A 79 7.82 14.36 16.25
N SER A 80 8.97 14.67 16.88
CA SER A 80 10.29 14.36 16.34
C SER A 80 10.56 12.86 16.36
N LEU A 81 11.27 12.37 15.32
CA LEU A 81 11.77 11.01 15.21
C LEU A 81 12.67 10.65 16.39
N ASN A 82 13.41 11.62 16.93
CA ASN A 82 14.28 11.47 18.10
C ASN A 82 13.55 10.92 19.34
N THR A 83 12.24 11.17 19.45
CA THR A 83 11.40 10.58 20.52
C THR A 83 11.43 9.05 20.51
N TYR A 84 11.57 8.45 19.35
CA TYR A 84 11.53 7.00 19.16
C TYR A 84 12.87 6.39 18.79
N PHE A 85 13.69 7.12 18.05
CA PHE A 85 14.95 6.66 17.47
C PHE A 85 16.06 7.71 17.62
N PRO A 86 16.49 8.03 18.87
CA PRO A 86 17.52 9.04 19.13
C PRO A 86 18.90 8.67 18.57
N GLN A 87 19.11 7.40 18.18
CA GLN A 87 20.35 6.93 17.56
C GLN A 87 20.46 7.25 16.06
N ILE A 88 19.37 7.68 15.41
CA ILE A 88 19.40 8.08 14.00
C ILE A 88 19.95 9.50 13.91
N ASP A 89 20.96 9.68 13.06
CA ASP A 89 21.59 10.97 12.82
C ASP A 89 20.57 11.99 12.29
N GLY A 90 20.51 13.20 12.89
CA GLY A 90 19.53 14.24 12.55
C GLY A 90 18.08 13.91 12.90
N SER A 91 17.83 12.90 13.74
CA SER A 91 16.47 12.49 14.13
C SER A 91 15.68 13.59 14.84
N GLU A 92 16.34 14.56 15.46
CA GLU A 92 15.74 15.74 16.09
C GLU A 92 15.03 16.67 15.08
N ASP A 93 15.53 16.73 13.86
CA ASP A 93 15.01 17.59 12.78
C ASP A 93 13.96 16.90 11.92
N ILE A 94 13.80 15.59 12.06
CA ILE A 94 12.82 14.78 11.31
C ILE A 94 11.55 14.62 12.12
N THR A 95 10.38 14.85 11.51
CA THR A 95 9.08 14.73 12.15
C THR A 95 8.22 13.61 11.54
N ILE A 96 7.19 13.17 12.28
CA ILE A 96 6.16 12.25 11.74
C ILE A 96 5.58 12.76 10.42
N ARG A 97 5.41 14.08 10.26
CA ARG A 97 4.92 14.68 9.00
C ARG A 97 5.86 14.39 7.84
N GLU A 98 7.16 14.54 8.04
CA GLU A 98 8.18 14.34 7.00
C GLU A 98 8.30 12.87 6.59
N LEU A 99 8.13 11.94 7.52
CA LEU A 99 7.99 10.52 7.19
C LEU A 99 6.70 10.22 6.41
N MET A 100 5.57 10.88 6.75
CA MET A 100 4.27 10.68 6.09
C MET A 100 4.22 11.22 4.66
N ASN A 101 5.08 12.16 4.30
CA ASN A 101 5.10 12.84 2.99
C ASN A 101 6.41 12.65 2.21
N HIS A 102 7.31 11.76 2.66
CA HIS A 102 8.58 11.49 2.00
C HIS A 102 9.51 12.71 1.84
N THR A 103 9.64 13.51 2.90
CA THR A 103 10.58 14.64 2.95
C THR A 103 11.54 14.54 4.13
N SER A 104 11.77 13.34 4.65
CA SER A 104 12.63 13.11 5.82
C SER A 104 14.12 13.26 5.54
N GLY A 105 14.56 13.11 4.28
CA GLY A 105 15.97 13.01 3.91
C GLY A 105 16.61 11.65 4.21
N LEU A 106 15.83 10.69 4.71
CA LEU A 106 16.29 9.33 4.98
C LEU A 106 16.25 8.47 3.72
N VAL A 107 17.31 7.71 3.48
CA VAL A 107 17.47 6.87 2.29
C VAL A 107 17.89 5.46 2.69
N ASN A 108 17.26 4.46 2.10
CA ASN A 108 17.68 3.06 2.16
C ASN A 108 17.42 2.38 0.83
N ASN A 109 18.48 2.12 0.06
CA ASN A 109 18.41 1.44 -1.24
C ASN A 109 18.91 -0.02 -1.17
N ASP A 110 19.31 -0.48 0.01
CA ASP A 110 19.85 -1.82 0.19
C ASP A 110 18.74 -2.87 0.24
N ARG A 111 19.05 -4.05 -0.25
CA ARG A 111 18.18 -5.22 -0.17
C ARG A 111 18.93 -6.38 0.48
N PRO A 112 18.30 -7.13 1.40
CA PRO A 112 18.94 -8.28 2.02
C PRO A 112 19.19 -9.39 1.02
N ALA A 113 20.25 -10.16 1.23
CA ALA A 113 20.53 -11.34 0.41
C ALA A 113 19.54 -12.51 0.67
N LEU A 114 18.97 -12.56 1.87
CA LEU A 114 18.01 -13.58 2.31
C LEU A 114 16.80 -12.90 2.97
N PRO A 115 15.61 -13.54 2.93
CA PRO A 115 14.44 -12.98 3.58
C PRO A 115 14.66 -12.75 5.08
N LEU A 116 14.37 -11.54 5.56
CA LEU A 116 14.42 -11.18 6.97
C LEU A 116 13.28 -11.88 7.73
N ARG A 117 13.55 -12.31 8.96
CA ARG A 117 12.57 -13.06 9.77
C ARG A 117 12.09 -12.23 10.96
N GLY A 118 10.82 -11.82 10.87
CA GLY A 118 10.13 -11.11 11.95
C GLY A 118 10.57 -9.66 12.11
N GLN A 119 9.72 -8.91 12.79
CA GLN A 119 9.82 -7.46 12.95
C GLN A 119 11.17 -6.98 13.51
N LYS A 120 11.74 -7.72 14.48
CA LYS A 120 13.02 -7.30 15.09
C LYS A 120 14.14 -7.28 14.05
N GLN A 121 14.26 -8.33 13.24
CA GLN A 121 15.30 -8.40 12.21
C GLN A 121 15.08 -7.36 11.10
N GLN A 122 13.81 -7.12 10.72
CA GLN A 122 13.44 -6.09 9.74
C GLN A 122 13.85 -4.70 10.22
N ILE A 123 13.51 -4.33 11.47
CA ILE A 123 13.89 -3.04 12.05
C ILE A 123 15.42 -2.92 12.20
N THR A 124 16.10 -3.98 12.65
CA THR A 124 17.57 -3.96 12.77
C THR A 124 18.21 -3.73 11.41
N TYR A 125 17.80 -4.49 10.38
CA TYR A 125 18.32 -4.32 9.02
C TYR A 125 18.08 -2.90 8.49
N MET A 126 16.87 -2.37 8.63
CA MET A 126 16.55 -1.00 8.23
C MET A 126 17.51 0.02 8.89
N LEU A 127 17.69 -0.06 10.22
CA LEU A 127 18.56 0.87 10.97
C LEU A 127 20.04 0.76 10.61
N GLU A 128 20.51 -0.43 10.22
CA GLU A 128 21.92 -0.67 9.86
C GLU A 128 22.25 -0.23 8.41
N HIS A 129 21.24 -0.12 7.53
CA HIS A 129 21.46 0.15 6.10
C HIS A 129 20.88 1.50 5.64
N MET A 130 20.12 2.18 6.49
CA MET A 130 19.66 3.53 6.21
C MET A 130 20.73 4.58 6.50
N ARG A 131 20.65 5.70 5.82
CA ARG A 131 21.42 6.91 6.10
C ARG A 131 20.54 8.14 6.01
N ASN A 132 20.98 9.25 6.62
CA ASN A 132 20.35 10.55 6.44
C ASN A 132 21.20 11.38 5.48
N ASP A 133 20.62 11.79 4.36
CA ASP A 133 21.25 12.66 3.39
C ASP A 133 21.02 14.16 3.74
N HIS A 134 20.27 14.46 4.82
CA HIS A 134 19.93 15.80 5.30
C HIS A 134 19.26 16.71 4.25
N VAL A 135 18.56 16.11 3.29
CA VAL A 135 17.89 16.81 2.20
C VAL A 135 16.38 16.66 2.38
N HIS A 136 15.74 17.65 2.99
CA HIS A 136 14.30 17.66 3.33
C HIS A 136 13.42 18.03 2.12
N THR A 137 13.71 17.46 0.95
CA THR A 137 12.89 17.56 -0.26
C THR A 137 12.18 16.24 -0.52
N TRP A 138 11.16 16.25 -1.36
CA TRP A 138 10.42 15.04 -1.69
C TRP A 138 11.31 13.99 -2.38
N ASP A 139 11.45 12.86 -1.73
CA ASP A 139 12.11 11.66 -2.26
C ASP A 139 11.39 10.42 -1.74
N TYR A 140 10.76 9.65 -2.65
CA TYR A 140 9.98 8.48 -2.28
C TYR A 140 10.87 7.35 -1.75
N GLN A 141 10.82 7.12 -0.43
CA GLN A 141 11.64 6.13 0.26
C GLN A 141 10.78 5.19 1.12
N ASP A 142 10.99 3.88 0.98
CA ASP A 142 10.28 2.89 1.80
C ASP A 142 10.61 3.01 3.29
N VAL A 143 11.84 3.40 3.61
CA VAL A 143 12.33 3.57 4.99
C VAL A 143 11.47 4.53 5.83
N ASP A 144 10.84 5.53 5.23
CA ASP A 144 9.92 6.42 5.94
C ASP A 144 8.76 5.66 6.57
N TYR A 145 8.14 4.77 5.78
CA TYR A 145 7.00 3.97 6.23
C TYR A 145 7.41 2.78 7.08
N GLU A 146 8.62 2.27 6.91
CA GLU A 146 9.23 1.29 7.81
C GLU A 146 9.42 1.88 9.22
N LEU A 147 9.92 3.12 9.30
CA LEU A 147 10.02 3.86 10.56
C LEU A 147 8.64 4.14 11.16
N LEU A 148 7.65 4.58 10.37
CA LEU A 148 6.28 4.78 10.86
C LEU A 148 5.70 3.49 11.45
N ALA A 149 5.92 2.33 10.82
CA ALA A 149 5.49 1.04 11.35
C ALA A 149 6.22 0.67 12.65
N ALA A 150 7.52 0.96 12.75
CA ALA A 150 8.30 0.77 13.97
C ALA A 150 7.85 1.72 15.09
N ILE A 151 7.53 2.99 14.77
CA ILE A 151 6.96 3.97 15.71
C ILE A 151 5.60 3.49 16.23
N ILE A 152 4.71 2.98 15.36
CA ILE A 152 3.45 2.36 15.80
C ILE A 152 3.73 1.29 16.86
N SER A 153 4.66 0.37 16.57
CA SER A 153 4.98 -0.73 17.50
C SER A 153 5.51 -0.25 18.84
N LYS A 154 6.40 0.75 18.84
CA LYS A 154 6.92 1.36 20.07
C LYS A 154 5.83 2.07 20.85
N GLN A 155 4.97 2.83 20.17
CA GLN A 155 3.92 3.63 20.80
C GLN A 155 2.85 2.77 21.47
N VAL A 156 2.48 1.63 20.84
CA VAL A 156 1.40 0.77 21.36
C VAL A 156 1.89 -0.45 22.14
N HIS A 157 3.21 -0.67 22.21
CA HIS A 157 3.84 -1.83 22.87
C HIS A 157 3.34 -3.19 22.33
N LEU A 158 3.03 -3.24 21.02
CA LEU A 158 2.63 -4.45 20.29
C LEU A 158 3.47 -4.55 19.02
N SER A 159 3.55 -5.75 18.43
CA SER A 159 4.07 -5.82 17.07
C SER A 159 3.15 -5.07 16.09
N TYR A 160 3.72 -4.48 15.03
CA TYR A 160 2.96 -3.79 13.99
C TYR A 160 1.83 -4.68 13.45
N ASN A 161 2.13 -5.94 13.09
CA ASN A 161 1.15 -6.86 12.55
C ASN A 161 0.02 -7.17 13.56
N THR A 162 0.36 -7.34 14.85
CA THR A 162 -0.64 -7.51 15.91
C THR A 162 -1.56 -6.29 15.99
N TYR A 163 -0.99 -5.09 15.95
CA TYR A 163 -1.77 -3.85 15.99
C TYR A 163 -2.70 -3.73 14.76
N ILE A 164 -2.17 -3.91 13.54
CA ILE A 164 -2.97 -3.87 12.31
C ILE A 164 -4.10 -4.91 12.35
N HIS A 165 -3.80 -6.12 12.84
CA HIS A 165 -4.83 -7.15 12.97
C HIS A 165 -5.93 -6.77 13.96
N GLN A 166 -5.56 -6.29 15.15
CA GLN A 166 -6.53 -5.89 16.18
C GLN A 166 -7.33 -4.66 15.76
N ARG A 167 -6.67 -3.71 15.10
CA ARG A 167 -7.26 -2.41 14.78
C ARG A 167 -8.11 -2.41 13.51
N PHE A 168 -7.74 -3.19 12.51
CA PHE A 168 -8.41 -3.21 11.20
C PHE A 168 -8.94 -4.60 10.83
N ALA A 169 -8.12 -5.65 10.92
CA ALA A 169 -8.51 -6.95 10.42
C ALA A 169 -9.71 -7.53 11.18
N LYS A 170 -9.65 -7.51 12.50
CA LYS A 170 -10.72 -8.05 13.35
C LYS A 170 -12.03 -7.25 13.25
N PRO A 171 -12.05 -5.91 13.42
CA PRO A 171 -13.29 -5.13 13.32
C PRO A 171 -13.95 -5.17 11.94
N LEU A 172 -13.15 -5.19 10.88
CA LEU A 172 -13.63 -5.23 9.51
C LEU A 172 -13.82 -6.65 8.96
N HIS A 173 -13.57 -7.69 9.77
CA HIS A 173 -13.61 -9.08 9.33
C HIS A 173 -12.76 -9.32 8.07
N LEU A 174 -11.50 -8.83 8.08
CA LEU A 174 -10.54 -9.06 7.00
C LEU A 174 -9.84 -10.40 7.23
N ASN A 175 -10.44 -11.47 6.75
CA ASN A 175 -9.95 -12.84 6.98
C ASN A 175 -8.82 -13.27 6.01
N GLN A 176 -8.51 -12.43 5.01
CA GLN A 176 -7.43 -12.63 4.04
C GLN A 176 -6.45 -11.45 4.11
N ILE A 177 -5.81 -11.29 5.28
CA ILE A 177 -4.70 -10.37 5.54
C ILE A 177 -3.63 -11.13 6.32
N LYS A 178 -2.38 -11.08 5.86
CA LYS A 178 -1.25 -11.80 6.44
C LYS A 178 0.04 -11.01 6.29
N ASP A 179 0.95 -11.20 7.22
CA ASP A 179 2.36 -10.86 7.02
C ASP A 179 2.99 -11.80 5.98
N PHE A 180 4.00 -11.32 5.24
CA PHE A 180 4.68 -12.12 4.22
C PHE A 180 5.22 -13.45 4.77
N SER A 181 5.67 -13.48 6.03
CA SER A 181 6.22 -14.67 6.68
C SER A 181 5.19 -15.77 6.94
N GLU A 182 3.90 -15.44 6.91
CA GLU A 182 2.78 -16.37 7.08
C GLU A 182 2.21 -16.86 5.74
N VAL A 183 2.79 -16.41 4.61
CA VAL A 183 2.29 -16.68 3.27
C VAL A 183 3.16 -17.73 2.58
N THR A 184 2.50 -18.69 1.95
CA THR A 184 3.14 -19.68 1.10
C THR A 184 2.81 -19.43 -0.38
N PRO A 185 3.64 -19.88 -1.33
CA PRO A 185 3.38 -19.68 -2.77
C PRO A 185 2.06 -20.27 -3.26
N LYS A 186 1.47 -21.22 -2.52
CA LYS A 186 0.16 -21.82 -2.86
C LYS A 186 -1.01 -20.87 -2.57
N GLN A 187 -0.84 -19.90 -1.68
CA GLN A 187 -1.89 -18.99 -1.22
C GLN A 187 -2.05 -17.74 -2.11
N VAL A 188 -1.07 -17.45 -2.96
CA VAL A 188 -1.05 -16.32 -3.88
C VAL A 188 -1.09 -16.79 -5.34
N PRO A 189 -1.59 -15.98 -6.28
CA PRO A 189 -1.36 -16.25 -7.70
C PRO A 189 0.14 -16.14 -7.96
N GLN A 190 0.74 -17.14 -8.59
CA GLN A 190 2.16 -17.09 -8.93
C GLN A 190 2.39 -16.10 -10.08
N PRO A 191 3.56 -15.43 -10.16
CA PRO A 191 3.91 -14.61 -11.31
C PRO A 191 3.76 -15.39 -12.62
N MET A 192 3.33 -14.73 -13.69
CA MET A 192 3.30 -15.35 -14.99
C MET A 192 4.68 -15.39 -15.65
N ASP A 193 5.59 -14.49 -15.27
CA ASP A 193 7.00 -14.56 -15.66
C ASP A 193 7.70 -15.68 -14.87
N PRO A 194 8.17 -16.76 -15.56
CA PRO A 194 8.84 -17.89 -14.93
C PRO A 194 10.22 -17.53 -14.35
N ALA A 195 10.81 -16.41 -14.74
CA ALA A 195 12.08 -15.93 -14.20
C ALA A 195 11.95 -15.39 -12.77
N ILE A 196 10.73 -15.09 -12.34
CA ILE A 196 10.47 -14.55 -11.00
C ILE A 196 10.19 -15.70 -10.02
N SER A 197 11.13 -15.91 -9.12
CA SER A 197 11.02 -16.92 -8.07
C SER A 197 10.30 -16.41 -6.83
N TRP A 198 9.69 -17.33 -6.07
CA TRP A 198 9.12 -16.99 -4.75
C TRP A 198 10.17 -16.45 -3.77
N HIS A 199 11.44 -16.88 -3.93
CA HIS A 199 12.54 -16.33 -3.13
C HIS A 199 12.72 -14.82 -3.37
N GLN A 200 12.74 -14.36 -4.62
CA GLN A 200 12.83 -12.93 -4.94
C GLN A 200 11.65 -12.15 -4.35
N VAL A 201 10.43 -12.69 -4.46
CA VAL A 201 9.24 -12.06 -3.85
C VAL A 201 9.40 -11.93 -2.34
N THR A 202 9.85 -12.99 -1.65
CA THR A 202 10.00 -12.98 -0.19
C THR A 202 11.16 -12.12 0.28
N VAL A 203 12.26 -12.04 -0.46
CA VAL A 203 13.37 -11.11 -0.17
C VAL A 203 12.88 -9.67 -0.22
N THR A 204 12.23 -9.28 -1.32
CA THR A 204 11.71 -7.91 -1.48
C THR A 204 10.69 -7.58 -0.38
N THR A 205 9.67 -8.41 -0.20
CA THR A 205 8.64 -8.12 0.81
C THR A 205 9.17 -8.14 2.24
N SER A 206 10.22 -8.91 2.52
CA SER A 206 10.80 -8.97 3.86
C SER A 206 11.51 -7.69 4.28
N SER A 207 12.02 -6.89 3.35
CA SER A 207 12.65 -5.61 3.65
C SER A 207 11.66 -4.46 3.76
N ASP A 208 10.46 -4.59 3.21
CA ASP A 208 9.49 -3.49 3.11
C ASP A 208 8.53 -3.46 4.34
N PHE A 209 9.09 -3.54 5.55
CA PHE A 209 8.35 -3.57 6.82
C PHE A 209 7.40 -2.37 6.96
N GLY A 210 6.08 -2.62 7.00
CA GLY A 210 5.07 -1.56 7.08
C GLY A 210 4.89 -0.73 5.80
N ALA A 211 5.76 -0.91 4.80
CA ALA A 211 5.75 -0.22 3.52
C ALA A 211 5.23 -1.10 2.38
N GLY A 212 5.35 -2.44 2.48
CA GLY A 212 4.99 -3.35 1.39
C GLY A 212 4.95 -4.84 1.75
N ASN A 213 5.08 -5.22 3.05
CA ASN A 213 5.19 -6.61 3.49
C ASN A 213 3.86 -7.30 3.83
N LEU A 214 2.73 -6.62 3.71
CA LEU A 214 1.41 -7.23 3.90
C LEU A 214 0.89 -7.87 2.60
N PHE A 215 0.18 -8.96 2.79
CA PHE A 215 -0.60 -9.63 1.76
C PHE A 215 -2.09 -9.54 2.13
N MET A 216 -2.89 -9.03 1.20
CA MET A 216 -4.34 -8.98 1.34
C MET A 216 -5.02 -9.53 0.10
N SER A 217 -6.21 -10.10 0.24
CA SER A 217 -7.03 -10.30 -0.95
C SER A 217 -7.55 -8.95 -1.47
N PRO A 218 -7.73 -8.79 -2.79
CA PRO A 218 -8.34 -7.59 -3.36
C PRO A 218 -9.65 -7.18 -2.67
N ASN A 219 -10.52 -8.14 -2.33
CA ASN A 219 -11.75 -7.90 -1.58
C ASN A 219 -11.51 -7.32 -0.18
N ASN A 220 -10.49 -7.80 0.54
CA ASN A 220 -10.19 -7.28 1.86
C ASN A 220 -9.54 -5.89 1.79
N TYR A 221 -8.68 -5.66 0.79
CA TYR A 221 -8.12 -4.33 0.55
C TYR A 221 -9.20 -3.32 0.14
N TRP A 222 -10.15 -3.70 -0.74
CA TRP A 222 -11.34 -2.91 -1.05
C TRP A 222 -12.10 -2.51 0.22
N LYS A 223 -12.37 -3.49 1.07
CA LYS A 223 -13.13 -3.30 2.31
C LYS A 223 -12.41 -2.35 3.27
N PHE A 224 -11.08 -2.46 3.37
CA PHE A 224 -10.26 -1.55 4.16
C PHE A 224 -10.36 -0.11 3.62
N ILE A 225 -10.09 0.10 2.33
CA ILE A 225 -10.14 1.44 1.71
C ILE A 225 -11.54 2.05 1.82
N TYR A 226 -12.59 1.28 1.54
CA TYR A 226 -13.96 1.79 1.58
C TYR A 226 -14.39 2.23 2.99
N ASN A 227 -14.01 1.50 4.04
CA ASN A 227 -14.44 1.78 5.40
C ASN A 227 -13.50 2.72 6.15
N GLU A 228 -12.19 2.45 6.15
CA GLU A 228 -11.23 3.21 6.96
C GLU A 228 -10.73 4.47 6.26
N VAL A 229 -10.67 4.49 4.93
CA VAL A 229 -10.18 5.64 4.16
C VAL A 229 -11.34 6.48 3.66
N LEU A 230 -12.18 5.95 2.76
CA LEU A 230 -13.32 6.69 2.19
C LEU A 230 -14.47 6.87 3.19
N GLY A 231 -14.54 6.03 4.21
CA GLY A 231 -15.48 6.19 5.34
C GLY A 231 -15.08 7.29 6.31
N ASN A 232 -13.82 7.75 6.28
CA ASN A 232 -13.27 8.74 7.20
C ASN A 232 -12.93 10.05 6.47
N SER A 233 -13.96 10.83 6.15
CA SER A 233 -13.80 12.10 5.43
C SER A 233 -12.93 13.12 6.19
N LYS A 234 -12.91 13.05 7.52
CA LYS A 234 -12.04 13.90 8.34
C LYS A 234 -10.56 13.59 8.09
N MET A 235 -10.21 12.31 8.05
CA MET A 235 -8.85 11.87 7.76
C MET A 235 -8.42 12.28 6.34
N THR A 236 -9.22 11.95 5.34
CA THR A 236 -8.87 12.27 3.94
C THR A 236 -8.75 13.76 3.70
N THR A 237 -9.61 14.56 4.34
CA THR A 237 -9.51 16.03 4.29
C THR A 237 -8.23 16.52 4.97
N GLU A 238 -7.88 15.99 6.15
CA GLU A 238 -6.65 16.36 6.86
C GLU A 238 -5.41 15.96 6.06
N PHE A 239 -5.39 14.76 5.49
CA PHE A 239 -4.30 14.32 4.62
C PHE A 239 -4.14 15.22 3.39
N TYR A 240 -5.23 15.58 2.73
CA TYR A 240 -5.19 16.55 1.62
C TYR A 240 -4.60 17.89 2.04
N GLN A 241 -4.99 18.42 3.23
CA GLN A 241 -4.45 19.69 3.74
C GLN A 241 -2.95 19.63 4.05
N GLN A 242 -2.40 18.46 4.38
CA GLN A 242 -0.96 18.26 4.53
C GLN A 242 -0.29 18.13 3.15
N ALA A 243 -0.84 17.30 2.26
CA ALA A 243 -0.30 17.01 0.94
C ALA A 243 -0.16 18.26 0.05
N LYS A 244 -1.19 19.10 -0.01
CA LYS A 244 -1.21 20.30 -0.88
C LYS A 244 -0.16 21.35 -0.54
N LYS A 245 0.54 21.22 0.59
CA LYS A 245 1.60 22.13 1.00
C LYS A 245 2.97 21.73 0.44
N GLN A 246 3.04 20.57 -0.20
CA GLN A 246 4.26 19.98 -0.72
C GLN A 246 4.32 20.15 -2.25
N GLU A 247 5.51 20.08 -2.81
CA GLU A 247 5.74 20.07 -4.26
C GLU A 247 5.01 18.89 -4.91
N VAL A 248 5.13 17.71 -4.33
CA VAL A 248 4.35 16.54 -4.70
C VAL A 248 3.22 16.36 -3.69
N ALA A 249 2.00 16.39 -4.18
CA ALA A 249 0.81 16.28 -3.34
C ALA A 249 0.62 14.82 -2.84
N TYR A 250 1.48 14.41 -1.91
CA TYR A 250 1.49 13.09 -1.29
C TYR A 250 1.44 13.19 0.24
N PHE A 251 0.60 12.38 0.87
CA PHE A 251 0.56 12.23 2.32
C PHE A 251 -0.16 10.96 2.74
N GLY A 252 0.39 10.26 3.74
CA GLY A 252 -0.30 9.13 4.36
C GLY A 252 -0.46 7.89 3.49
N GLY A 253 0.37 7.72 2.48
CA GLY A 253 0.35 6.54 1.60
C GLY A 253 -0.39 6.74 0.29
N VAL A 254 -0.82 7.97 -0.03
CA VAL A 254 -1.56 8.27 -1.26
C VAL A 254 -1.12 9.59 -1.90
N TYR A 255 -1.20 9.64 -3.22
CA TYR A 255 -1.14 10.87 -4.00
C TYR A 255 -2.53 11.51 -4.06
N PHE A 256 -2.57 12.84 -4.09
CA PHE A 256 -3.78 13.64 -4.24
C PHE A 256 -3.78 14.39 -5.57
N ASP A 257 -4.93 14.36 -6.24
CA ASP A 257 -5.24 15.21 -7.39
C ASP A 257 -6.68 15.71 -7.19
N GLY A 258 -6.81 16.92 -6.65
CA GLY A 258 -8.11 17.44 -6.21
C GLY A 258 -8.80 16.50 -5.21
N ASP A 259 -9.98 16.00 -5.59
CA ASP A 259 -10.76 15.07 -4.78
C ASP A 259 -10.39 13.59 -5.02
N ILE A 260 -9.44 13.33 -5.90
CA ILE A 260 -8.95 11.99 -6.21
C ILE A 260 -7.77 11.65 -5.31
N ILE A 261 -7.77 10.42 -4.80
CA ILE A 261 -6.61 9.76 -4.19
C ILE A 261 -6.21 8.54 -5.00
N ARG A 262 -4.92 8.32 -5.13
CA ARG A 262 -4.40 7.15 -5.84
C ARG A 262 -3.12 6.62 -5.21
N ALA A 263 -2.88 5.32 -5.37
CA ALA A 263 -1.62 4.68 -5.05
C ALA A 263 -1.35 3.49 -5.97
N ASN A 264 -0.08 3.22 -6.21
CA ASN A 264 0.41 2.07 -6.95
C ASN A 264 1.29 1.20 -6.02
N GLY A 265 1.27 -0.09 -6.26
CA GLY A 265 2.14 -1.06 -5.60
C GLY A 265 2.80 -1.96 -6.63
N SER A 266 4.12 -2.14 -6.50
CA SER A 266 4.91 -2.97 -7.41
C SER A 266 5.99 -3.73 -6.64
N ILE A 267 6.04 -5.03 -6.86
CA ILE A 267 7.14 -5.92 -6.47
C ILE A 267 7.35 -6.94 -7.59
N PRO A 268 8.44 -7.68 -7.63
CA PRO A 268 8.67 -8.67 -8.68
C PRO A 268 7.46 -9.57 -8.94
N GLY A 269 6.90 -9.50 -10.15
CA GLY A 269 5.78 -10.30 -10.62
C GLY A 269 4.39 -9.88 -10.15
N TYR A 270 4.27 -8.77 -9.42
CA TYR A 270 2.97 -8.30 -8.93
C TYR A 270 2.86 -6.79 -9.01
N ASN A 271 1.78 -6.34 -9.63
CA ASN A 271 1.47 -4.93 -9.77
C ASN A 271 0.01 -4.65 -9.42
N CYS A 272 -0.25 -3.61 -8.65
CA CYS A 272 -1.58 -3.25 -8.21
C CYS A 272 -1.73 -1.74 -8.06
N CYS A 273 -2.94 -1.23 -8.25
CA CYS A 273 -3.26 0.16 -8.00
C CYS A 273 -4.69 0.31 -7.43
N PHE A 274 -4.94 1.44 -6.79
CA PHE A 274 -6.28 1.93 -6.58
C PHE A 274 -6.38 3.42 -6.88
N ILE A 275 -7.56 3.83 -7.32
CA ILE A 275 -7.94 5.23 -7.58
C ILE A 275 -9.31 5.43 -6.98
N ALA A 276 -9.49 6.49 -6.20
CA ALA A 276 -10.77 6.77 -5.57
C ALA A 276 -11.04 8.28 -5.47
N ASN A 277 -12.28 8.67 -5.69
CA ASN A 277 -12.75 9.98 -5.29
C ASN A 277 -13.24 9.91 -3.84
N TYR A 278 -12.52 10.56 -2.92
CA TYR A 278 -12.81 10.44 -1.49
C TYR A 278 -14.09 11.18 -1.04
N LYS A 279 -14.64 12.06 -1.87
CA LYS A 279 -15.94 12.71 -1.61
C LYS A 279 -17.11 11.85 -2.07
N THR A 280 -17.06 11.36 -3.31
CA THR A 280 -18.16 10.56 -3.89
C THR A 280 -18.07 9.09 -3.54
N LYS A 281 -16.90 8.62 -3.06
CA LYS A 281 -16.54 7.22 -2.81
C LYS A 281 -16.55 6.34 -4.06
N LYS A 282 -16.50 6.96 -5.26
CA LYS A 282 -16.25 6.22 -6.49
C LYS A 282 -14.82 5.69 -6.44
N MET A 283 -14.63 4.41 -6.78
CA MET A 283 -13.33 3.75 -6.64
C MET A 283 -13.15 2.65 -7.67
N VAL A 284 -11.93 2.46 -8.13
CA VAL A 284 -11.47 1.33 -8.93
C VAL A 284 -10.15 0.82 -8.38
N MET A 285 -9.96 -0.50 -8.42
CA MET A 285 -8.72 -1.18 -8.05
C MET A 285 -8.36 -2.20 -9.10
N LEU A 286 -7.07 -2.35 -9.38
CA LEU A 286 -6.53 -3.38 -10.27
C LEU A 286 -5.42 -4.15 -9.57
N PHE A 287 -5.45 -5.48 -9.67
CA PHE A 287 -4.40 -6.38 -9.20
C PHE A 287 -4.02 -7.34 -10.33
N SER A 288 -2.74 -7.41 -10.65
CA SER A 288 -2.21 -8.21 -11.75
C SER A 288 -0.90 -8.92 -11.38
N ASN A 289 -0.66 -10.09 -11.97
CA ASN A 289 0.55 -10.88 -11.79
C ASN A 289 1.34 -11.10 -13.11
N ASN A 290 1.09 -10.28 -14.14
CA ASN A 290 1.76 -10.39 -15.44
C ASN A 290 2.20 -9.07 -16.08
N ILE A 291 1.73 -7.92 -15.60
CA ILE A 291 2.14 -6.63 -16.14
C ILE A 291 3.36 -6.06 -15.40
N ASP A 292 4.13 -5.22 -16.05
CA ASP A 292 5.20 -4.45 -15.42
C ASP A 292 4.67 -3.13 -14.81
N TYR A 293 5.56 -2.39 -14.17
CA TYR A 293 5.20 -1.12 -13.51
C TYR A 293 4.76 -0.03 -14.52
N LEU A 294 5.36 0.02 -15.70
CA LEU A 294 4.99 1.02 -16.73
C LEU A 294 3.60 0.76 -17.26
N THR A 295 3.28 -0.49 -17.53
CA THR A 295 1.93 -0.94 -17.93
C THR A 295 0.92 -0.66 -16.83
N LEU A 296 1.26 -0.91 -15.54
CA LEU A 296 0.40 -0.55 -14.41
C LEU A 296 0.13 0.96 -14.38
N LYS A 297 1.17 1.77 -14.57
CA LYS A 297 1.04 3.24 -14.55
C LYS A 297 0.12 3.72 -15.67
N ALA A 298 0.30 3.24 -16.90
CA ALA A 298 -0.57 3.55 -18.02
C ALA A 298 -2.02 3.13 -17.73
N ALA A 299 -2.24 1.92 -17.22
CA ALA A 299 -3.57 1.45 -16.82
C ALA A 299 -4.20 2.30 -15.71
N SER A 300 -3.41 2.76 -14.74
CA SER A 300 -3.88 3.66 -13.68
C SER A 300 -4.32 5.01 -14.25
N ASP A 301 -3.56 5.58 -15.18
CA ASP A 301 -3.90 6.86 -15.82
C ASP A 301 -5.14 6.71 -16.71
N ASP A 302 -5.26 5.63 -17.48
CA ASP A 302 -6.47 5.33 -18.28
C ASP A 302 -7.72 5.17 -17.41
N LEU A 303 -7.61 4.46 -16.28
CA LEU A 303 -8.73 4.31 -15.36
C LEU A 303 -9.09 5.63 -14.67
N LEU A 304 -8.11 6.49 -14.40
CA LEU A 304 -8.35 7.83 -13.88
C LEU A 304 -9.18 8.64 -14.87
N HIS A 305 -8.79 8.69 -16.14
CA HIS A 305 -9.49 9.47 -17.16
C HIS A 305 -10.82 8.82 -17.58
N ASN A 306 -10.79 7.56 -17.98
CA ASN A 306 -11.94 6.92 -18.64
C ASN A 306 -13.00 6.40 -17.69
N TYR A 307 -12.61 5.97 -16.48
CA TYR A 307 -13.54 5.45 -15.48
C TYR A 307 -13.87 6.49 -14.41
N MET A 308 -12.88 7.19 -13.86
CA MET A 308 -13.13 8.18 -12.80
C MET A 308 -13.68 9.48 -13.35
N GLY A 309 -13.31 9.85 -14.59
CA GLY A 309 -13.74 11.08 -15.25
C GLY A 309 -13.00 12.32 -14.73
N ALA A 310 -11.70 12.15 -14.41
CA ALA A 310 -10.83 13.22 -13.93
C ALA A 310 -9.84 13.63 -15.02
#